data_4a1d47368ca7f14f39f8060869411966
#
_entry.id   4a1d47368ca7f14f39f8060869411966
#
_cell.length_a   1.000
_cell.length_b   1.000
_cell.length_c   1.000
_cell.angle_alpha   90.00
_cell.angle_beta   90.00
_cell.angle_gamma   90.00
#
_symmetry.space_group_name_H-M   'P 1'
#
loop_
_entity.id
_entity.type
_entity.pdbx_description
1 polymer ?
#
loop_
_entity_poly.entity_id
_entity_poly.type
_entity_poly.pdbx_seq_one_letter_code
_entity_poly.pdbx_strand_id
1 'polypeptide(L)'
;CVGVISSMSVLFVLMTSLVITPLLLSFGKNQKPIEGFTEDSDTKWTKAIVSLSDKVLSNPRKIGLSFSAICILLCIGLWKIEAAFDIERTMGIQVPYVKEVVDVGRSELGSLYSYDLIVELEDNDEAKKPENLQNLEKLQKQIGTYKLTKRTTSILDILKYLNQTLNNGDTTYYCIPKTEEEVAQMILLYENAGGTESEYWIDYDYRRLRLM
;
A
#
# COMPACT_ATOMS: atom_id res chain seq x y z
N CYS A 1 11.96 -1.83 14.34
CA CYS A 1 11.23 -3.11 14.22
C CYS A 1 11.66 -3.93 13.00
N VAL A 2 11.87 -3.34 11.82
CA VAL A 2 12.24 -4.07 10.58
C VAL A 2 13.51 -4.90 10.74
N GLY A 3 14.56 -4.35 11.37
CA GLY A 3 15.82 -5.08 11.60
C GLY A 3 15.67 -6.32 12.46
N VAL A 4 14.81 -6.27 13.49
CA VAL A 4 14.56 -7.43 14.38
C VAL A 4 13.79 -8.52 13.62
N ILE A 5 12.78 -8.13 12.81
CA ILE A 5 11.99 -9.06 12.00
C ILE A 5 12.89 -9.74 10.96
N SER A 6 13.74 -8.96 10.27
CA SER A 6 14.69 -9.50 9.29
C SER A 6 15.68 -10.48 9.93
N SER A 7 16.23 -10.13 11.10
CA SER A 7 17.16 -11.01 11.82
C SER A 7 16.49 -12.31 12.28
N MET A 8 15.25 -12.23 12.76
CA MET A 8 14.47 -13.42 13.12
C MET A 8 14.15 -14.28 11.90
N SER A 9 13.84 -13.67 10.74
CA SER A 9 13.58 -14.39 9.50
C SER A 9 14.82 -15.17 9.04
N VAL A 10 16.01 -14.56 9.08
CA VAL A 10 17.27 -15.21 8.72
C VAL A 10 17.57 -16.38 9.66
N LEU A 11 17.39 -16.19 10.97
CA LEU A 11 17.54 -17.27 11.97
C LEU A 11 16.56 -18.40 11.72
N PHE A 12 15.31 -18.09 11.38
CA PHE A 12 14.28 -19.10 11.07
C PHE A 12 14.64 -19.91 9.82
N VAL A 13 15.10 -19.23 8.75
CA VAL A 13 15.57 -19.90 7.52
C VAL A 13 16.76 -20.81 7.80
N LEU A 14 17.72 -20.35 8.61
CA LEU A 14 18.88 -21.16 9.00
C LEU A 14 18.46 -22.40 9.78
N MET A 15 17.61 -22.25 10.78
CA MET A 15 17.08 -23.37 11.57
C MET A 15 16.28 -24.35 10.71
N THR A 16 15.43 -23.82 9.82
CA THR A 16 14.65 -24.62 8.89
C THR A 16 15.54 -25.43 7.96
N SER A 17 16.58 -24.80 7.41
CA SER A 17 17.56 -25.46 6.54
C SER A 17 18.33 -26.57 7.28
N LEU A 18 18.77 -26.32 8.51
CA LEU A 18 19.48 -27.31 9.32
C LEU A 18 18.62 -28.53 9.70
N VAL A 19 17.31 -28.35 9.80
CA VAL A 19 16.38 -29.44 10.14
C VAL A 19 15.86 -30.15 8.89
N ILE A 20 15.40 -29.39 7.91
CA ILE A 20 14.76 -29.93 6.70
C ILE A 20 15.79 -30.67 5.83
N THR A 21 17.00 -30.12 5.66
CA THR A 21 17.99 -30.73 4.75
C THR A 21 18.36 -32.14 5.20
N PRO A 22 18.76 -32.42 6.45
CA PRO A 22 19.04 -33.80 6.87
C PRO A 22 17.80 -34.68 6.89
N LEU A 23 16.61 -34.11 7.17
CA LEU A 23 15.34 -34.85 7.12
C LEU A 23 15.03 -35.33 5.71
N LEU A 24 15.14 -34.47 4.71
CA LEU A 24 14.94 -34.83 3.30
C LEU A 24 15.95 -35.86 2.82
N LEU A 25 17.22 -35.72 3.22
CA LEU A 25 18.29 -36.66 2.90
C LEU A 25 18.06 -38.03 3.57
N SER A 26 17.41 -38.06 4.75
CA SER A 26 17.04 -39.30 5.44
C SER A 26 15.97 -40.13 4.70
N PHE A 27 15.15 -39.53 3.86
CA PHE A 27 14.16 -40.25 3.01
C PHE A 27 14.77 -40.78 1.71
N GLY A 28 16.03 -40.45 1.39
CA GLY A 28 16.72 -40.93 0.19
C GLY A 28 17.27 -42.36 0.36
N LYS A 29 17.59 -43.03 -0.78
CA LYS A 29 18.34 -44.27 -0.78
C LYS A 29 19.70 -44.02 -0.12
N ASN A 30 20.11 -44.94 0.80
CA ASN A 30 21.42 -44.90 1.43
C ASN A 30 22.55 -44.78 0.37
N GLN A 31 23.06 -43.60 0.20
CA GLN A 31 24.30 -43.37 -0.54
C GLN A 31 25.44 -43.57 0.47
N LYS A 32 26.44 -44.35 0.05
CA LYS A 32 27.64 -44.51 0.87
C LYS A 32 28.32 -43.14 1.07
N PRO A 33 28.79 -42.83 2.27
CA PRO A 33 29.56 -41.61 2.51
C PRO A 33 30.72 -41.52 1.50
N ILE A 34 30.97 -40.33 0.98
CA ILE A 34 32.14 -40.07 0.13
C ILE A 34 33.36 -40.18 1.07
N GLU A 35 34.18 -41.22 0.88
CA GLU A 35 35.45 -41.39 1.58
C GLU A 35 36.35 -40.19 1.24
N GLY A 36 36.70 -39.38 2.24
CA GLY A 36 37.62 -38.24 2.09
C GLY A 36 37.20 -36.94 2.76
N PHE A 37 35.98 -36.84 3.29
CA PHE A 37 35.56 -35.68 4.10
C PHE A 37 35.78 -35.91 5.60
N THR A 38 37.02 -36.15 5.96
CA THR A 38 37.47 -36.09 7.39
C THR A 38 38.18 -34.75 7.57
N GLU A 39 37.44 -33.66 7.70
CA GLU A 39 38.02 -32.45 8.21
C GLU A 39 38.05 -32.49 9.72
N ASP A 40 39.27 -32.57 10.20
CA ASP A 40 39.68 -32.43 11.60
C ASP A 40 39.42 -30.97 12.06
N SER A 41 38.17 -30.57 12.18
CA SER A 41 37.84 -29.31 12.83
C SER A 41 37.07 -29.58 14.12
N ASP A 42 37.85 -29.76 15.18
CA ASP A 42 37.38 -29.98 16.53
C ASP A 42 36.78 -28.69 17.16
N THR A 43 36.09 -27.91 16.35
CA THR A 43 35.44 -26.66 16.75
C THR A 43 34.14 -26.99 17.50
N LYS A 44 33.84 -26.25 18.57
CA LYS A 44 32.60 -26.41 19.35
C LYS A 44 31.36 -26.42 18.48
N TRP A 45 31.37 -25.65 17.41
CA TRP A 45 30.29 -25.56 16.42
C TRP A 45 30.09 -26.86 15.62
N THR A 46 31.19 -27.51 15.22
CA THR A 46 31.13 -28.80 14.50
C THR A 46 30.50 -29.87 15.37
N LYS A 47 30.91 -29.94 16.66
CA LYS A 47 30.30 -30.88 17.62
C LYS A 47 28.81 -30.61 17.85
N ALA A 48 28.42 -29.36 17.93
CA ALA A 48 27.02 -29.00 18.08
C ALA A 48 26.17 -29.39 16.84
N ILE A 49 26.70 -29.15 15.64
CA ILE A 49 26.02 -29.50 14.37
C ILE A 49 25.91 -31.02 14.22
N VAL A 50 26.99 -31.75 14.50
CA VAL A 50 26.98 -33.22 14.44
C VAL A 50 25.98 -33.80 15.46
N SER A 51 26.00 -33.32 16.71
CA SER A 51 25.03 -33.73 17.73
C SER A 51 23.60 -33.45 17.36
N LEU A 52 23.32 -32.29 16.70
CA LEU A 52 22.00 -31.94 16.19
C LEU A 52 21.60 -32.90 15.06
N SER A 53 22.50 -33.16 14.12
CA SER A 53 22.29 -34.08 13.00
C SER A 53 21.96 -35.48 13.47
N ASP A 54 22.73 -36.01 14.43
CA ASP A 54 22.50 -37.34 15.01
C ASP A 54 21.15 -37.43 15.71
N LYS A 55 20.75 -36.36 16.39
CA LYS A 55 19.44 -36.29 17.07
C LYS A 55 18.28 -36.25 16.06
N VAL A 56 18.45 -35.55 14.93
CA VAL A 56 17.49 -35.51 13.84
C VAL A 56 17.38 -36.88 13.15
N LEU A 57 18.52 -37.51 12.88
CA LEU A 57 18.57 -38.81 12.19
C LEU A 57 18.08 -39.96 13.08
N SER A 58 18.27 -39.89 14.39
CA SER A 58 17.81 -40.93 15.32
C SER A 58 16.30 -41.00 15.49
N ASN A 59 15.59 -39.87 15.32
CA ASN A 59 14.14 -39.81 15.49
C ASN A 59 13.43 -38.98 14.40
N PRO A 60 13.58 -39.30 13.10
CA PRO A 60 13.15 -38.45 12.01
C PRO A 60 11.63 -38.24 12.02
N ARG A 61 10.82 -39.25 12.37
CA ARG A 61 9.36 -39.15 12.42
C ARG A 61 8.86 -38.19 13.50
N LYS A 62 9.44 -38.24 14.69
CA LYS A 62 9.05 -37.36 15.81
C LYS A 62 9.42 -35.91 15.52
N ILE A 63 10.61 -35.69 14.98
CA ILE A 63 11.06 -34.32 14.64
C ILE A 63 10.30 -33.77 13.46
N GLY A 64 10.03 -34.59 12.44
CA GLY A 64 9.19 -34.19 11.30
C GLY A 64 7.78 -33.79 11.74
N LEU A 65 7.17 -34.58 12.62
CA LEU A 65 5.82 -34.31 13.13
C LEU A 65 5.78 -33.05 14.01
N SER A 66 6.78 -32.86 14.86
CA SER A 66 6.93 -31.65 15.68
C SER A 66 7.10 -30.40 14.81
N PHE A 67 7.96 -30.48 13.81
CA PHE A 67 8.19 -29.38 12.87
C PHE A 67 6.93 -29.04 12.06
N SER A 68 6.23 -30.08 11.55
CA SER A 68 4.96 -29.91 10.84
C SER A 68 3.90 -29.25 11.72
N ALA A 69 3.80 -29.62 12.98
CA ALA A 69 2.89 -29.01 13.93
C ALA A 69 3.20 -27.53 14.16
N ILE A 70 4.49 -27.19 14.29
CA ILE A 70 4.93 -25.78 14.42
C ILE A 70 4.59 -25.00 13.14
N CYS A 71 4.84 -25.55 11.96
CA CYS A 71 4.49 -24.90 10.69
C CYS A 71 2.98 -24.64 10.57
N ILE A 72 2.13 -25.61 10.92
CA ILE A 72 0.68 -25.44 10.93
C ILE A 72 0.25 -24.33 11.89
N LEU A 73 0.84 -24.30 13.06
CA LEU A 73 0.57 -23.26 14.08
C LEU A 73 0.96 -21.86 13.59
N LEU A 74 2.08 -21.74 12.89
CA LEU A 74 2.52 -20.49 12.25
C LEU A 74 1.59 -20.09 11.10
N CYS A 75 1.13 -21.05 10.27
CA CYS A 75 0.18 -20.79 9.20
C CYS A 75 -1.16 -20.24 9.70
N ILE A 76 -1.62 -20.69 10.88
CA ILE A 76 -2.82 -20.12 11.51
C ILE A 76 -2.61 -18.64 11.87
N GLY A 77 -1.39 -18.26 12.24
CA GLY A 77 -1.03 -16.86 12.50
C GLY A 77 -1.12 -15.96 11.27
N LEU A 78 -0.91 -16.52 10.06
CA LEU A 78 -0.99 -15.76 8.81
C LEU A 78 -2.42 -15.23 8.53
N TRP A 79 -3.46 -15.90 9.01
CA TRP A 79 -4.85 -15.46 8.84
C TRP A 79 -5.18 -14.15 9.58
N LYS A 80 -4.35 -13.75 10.52
CA LYS A 80 -4.49 -12.49 11.27
C LYS A 80 -3.59 -11.37 10.76
N ILE A 81 -2.83 -11.60 9.68
CA ILE A 81 -1.96 -10.58 9.09
C ILE A 81 -2.81 -9.66 8.24
N GLU A 82 -3.06 -8.46 8.74
CA GLU A 82 -3.58 -7.35 7.96
C GLU A 82 -2.41 -6.62 7.30
N ALA A 83 -2.37 -6.66 5.97
CA ALA A 83 -1.41 -5.90 5.20
C ALA A 83 -1.85 -4.44 5.14
N ALA A 84 -1.53 -3.67 6.17
CA ALA A 84 -1.73 -2.24 6.20
C ALA A 84 -0.38 -1.53 6.10
N PHE A 85 -0.24 -0.66 5.10
CA PHE A 85 0.94 0.20 5.00
C PHE A 85 0.72 1.42 5.89
N ASP A 86 1.07 1.27 7.16
CA ASP A 86 1.00 2.33 8.16
C ASP A 86 2.41 2.81 8.48
N ILE A 87 2.71 4.06 8.13
CA ILE A 87 4.02 4.69 8.36
C ILE A 87 4.35 4.69 9.86
N GLU A 88 3.35 4.96 10.71
CA GLU A 88 3.51 5.01 12.16
C GLU A 88 3.91 3.63 12.73
N ARG A 89 3.27 2.55 12.25
CA ARG A 89 3.58 1.18 12.68
C ARG A 89 4.88 0.65 12.08
N THR A 90 5.19 1.00 10.84
CA THR A 90 6.34 0.45 10.12
C THR A 90 7.66 1.09 10.56
N MET A 91 7.69 2.41 10.67
CA MET A 91 8.91 3.16 11.01
C MET A 91 9.00 3.50 12.51
N GLY A 92 7.86 3.57 13.19
CA GLY A 92 7.75 3.94 14.60
C GLY A 92 7.74 5.44 14.82
N ILE A 93 6.88 5.90 15.72
CA ILE A 93 6.69 7.32 16.06
C ILE A 93 7.92 7.95 16.76
N GLN A 94 8.90 7.13 17.15
CA GLN A 94 10.13 7.60 17.78
C GLN A 94 11.11 8.25 16.78
N VAL A 95 10.91 8.03 15.48
CA VAL A 95 11.69 8.68 14.42
C VAL A 95 11.17 10.11 14.28
N PRO A 96 11.99 11.17 14.47
CA PRO A 96 11.54 12.56 14.46
C PRO A 96 10.74 12.93 13.21
N TYR A 97 11.22 12.54 12.04
CA TYR A 97 10.53 12.77 10.76
C TYR A 97 9.12 12.13 10.74
N VAL A 98 8.99 10.90 11.24
CA VAL A 98 7.69 10.21 11.27
C VAL A 98 6.72 10.93 12.19
N LYS A 99 7.21 11.39 13.34
CA LYS A 99 6.40 12.17 14.27
C LYS A 99 5.89 13.46 13.63
N GLU A 100 6.76 14.22 12.97
CA GLU A 100 6.37 15.45 12.27
C GLU A 100 5.33 15.19 11.16
N VAL A 101 5.54 14.16 10.33
CA VAL A 101 4.59 13.78 9.28
C VAL A 101 3.24 13.38 9.87
N VAL A 102 3.23 12.60 10.95
CA VAL A 102 2.00 12.18 11.64
C VAL A 102 1.30 13.39 12.29
N ASP A 103 2.04 14.28 12.91
CA ASP A 103 1.48 15.48 13.55
C ASP A 103 0.86 16.43 12.51
N VAL A 104 1.53 16.64 11.36
CA VAL A 104 0.96 17.38 10.22
C VAL A 104 -0.26 16.65 9.65
N GLY A 105 -0.17 15.36 9.45
CA GLY A 105 -1.28 14.55 8.93
C GLY A 105 -2.51 14.52 9.86
N ARG A 106 -2.31 14.66 11.16
CA ARG A 106 -3.40 14.76 12.16
C ARG A 106 -3.98 16.17 12.28
N SER A 107 -3.25 17.18 11.83
CA SER A 107 -3.75 18.56 11.82
C SER A 107 -4.91 18.73 10.82
N GLU A 108 -5.66 19.83 10.94
CA GLU A 108 -6.75 20.13 10.00
C GLU A 108 -6.25 20.42 8.58
N LEU A 109 -5.00 20.80 8.44
CA LEU A 109 -4.37 21.20 7.18
C LEU A 109 -3.78 20.04 6.39
N GLY A 110 -3.52 18.90 7.04
CA GLY A 110 -2.82 17.77 6.43
C GLY A 110 -3.63 16.48 6.33
N SER A 111 -3.22 15.61 5.42
CA SER A 111 -3.66 14.23 5.34
C SER A 111 -2.46 13.31 5.24
N LEU A 112 -2.52 12.15 5.92
CA LEU A 112 -1.48 11.12 5.81
C LEU A 112 -1.65 10.31 4.53
N TYR A 113 -2.86 10.23 4.02
CA TYR A 113 -3.22 9.44 2.85
C TYR A 113 -4.12 10.26 1.94
N SER A 114 -3.87 10.17 0.65
CA SER A 114 -4.70 10.70 -0.41
C SER A 114 -5.17 9.56 -1.27
N TYR A 115 -6.43 9.57 -1.65
CA TYR A 115 -7.03 8.60 -2.56
C TYR A 115 -7.58 9.33 -3.76
N ASP A 116 -7.22 8.84 -4.94
CA ASP A 116 -7.75 9.33 -6.20
C ASP A 116 -8.91 8.44 -6.64
N LEU A 117 -10.07 9.05 -6.80
CA LEU A 117 -11.23 8.43 -7.42
C LEU A 117 -11.34 8.94 -8.84
N ILE A 118 -11.34 8.03 -9.79
CA ILE A 118 -11.54 8.34 -11.20
C ILE A 118 -12.97 7.96 -11.57
N VAL A 119 -13.74 8.95 -11.95
CA VAL A 119 -15.10 8.78 -12.51
C VAL A 119 -14.96 8.74 -14.00
N GLU A 120 -15.25 7.60 -14.62
CA GLU A 120 -15.25 7.43 -16.07
C GLU A 120 -16.67 7.53 -16.58
N LEU A 121 -16.87 8.41 -17.56
CA LEU A 121 -18.14 8.67 -18.23
C LEU A 121 -18.24 7.80 -19.49
N GLU A 122 -19.44 7.65 -20.06
CA GLU A 122 -19.66 6.74 -21.18
C GLU A 122 -19.05 7.25 -22.48
N ASP A 123 -19.26 8.53 -22.79
CA ASP A 123 -18.81 9.13 -24.05
C ASP A 123 -17.81 10.27 -23.81
N ASN A 124 -17.14 10.69 -24.89
CA ASN A 124 -16.26 11.84 -24.90
C ASN A 124 -17.08 13.13 -24.68
N ASP A 125 -16.42 14.17 -24.18
CA ASP A 125 -17.00 15.48 -23.86
C ASP A 125 -18.07 15.49 -22.75
N GLU A 126 -18.43 14.35 -22.19
CA GLU A 126 -19.45 14.27 -21.15
C GLU A 126 -19.07 14.99 -19.85
N ALA A 127 -17.79 15.18 -19.59
CA ALA A 127 -17.31 15.96 -18.44
C ALA A 127 -17.67 17.45 -18.54
N LYS A 128 -18.02 17.96 -19.73
CA LYS A 128 -18.48 19.33 -19.94
C LYS A 128 -19.96 19.53 -19.61
N LYS A 129 -20.75 18.45 -19.53
CA LYS A 129 -22.18 18.52 -19.24
C LYS A 129 -22.41 18.90 -17.77
N PRO A 130 -23.19 19.97 -17.49
CA PRO A 130 -23.46 20.40 -16.11
C PRO A 130 -24.10 19.31 -15.24
N GLU A 131 -24.87 18.40 -15.82
CA GLU A 131 -25.51 17.29 -15.12
C GLU A 131 -24.49 16.33 -14.51
N ASN A 132 -23.46 15.96 -15.28
CA ASN A 132 -22.39 15.08 -14.82
C ASN A 132 -21.54 15.75 -13.72
N LEU A 133 -21.30 17.04 -13.84
CA LEU A 133 -20.63 17.83 -12.81
C LEU A 133 -21.47 17.92 -11.52
N GLN A 134 -22.79 18.05 -11.63
CA GLN A 134 -23.69 18.01 -10.47
C GLN A 134 -23.69 16.63 -9.80
N ASN A 135 -23.60 15.55 -10.57
CA ASN A 135 -23.48 14.21 -10.02
C ASN A 135 -22.13 14.01 -9.32
N LEU A 136 -21.05 14.53 -9.89
CA LEU A 136 -19.74 14.57 -9.23
C LEU A 136 -19.80 15.38 -7.92
N GLU A 137 -20.52 16.50 -7.90
CA GLU A 137 -20.71 17.31 -6.69
C GLU A 137 -21.45 16.53 -5.58
N LYS A 138 -22.49 15.78 -5.95
CA LYS A 138 -23.20 14.91 -5.00
C LYS A 138 -22.25 13.85 -4.43
N LEU A 139 -21.45 13.22 -5.29
CA LEU A 139 -20.45 12.25 -4.88
C LEU A 139 -19.41 12.88 -3.94
N GLN A 140 -18.89 14.05 -4.30
CA GLN A 140 -17.93 14.80 -3.48
C GLN A 140 -18.50 15.12 -2.11
N LYS A 141 -19.75 15.59 -2.03
CA LYS A 141 -20.46 15.85 -0.77
C LYS A 141 -20.64 14.55 0.04
N GLN A 142 -21.02 13.46 -0.60
CA GLN A 142 -21.22 12.17 0.07
C GLN A 142 -19.90 11.66 0.69
N ILE A 143 -18.80 11.71 -0.06
CA ILE A 143 -17.47 11.31 0.43
C ILE A 143 -17.04 12.21 1.59
N GLY A 144 -17.31 13.51 1.51
CA GLY A 144 -17.04 14.46 2.59
C GLY A 144 -17.76 14.15 3.91
N THR A 145 -18.84 13.33 3.90
CA THR A 145 -19.52 12.91 5.13
C THR A 145 -18.81 11.77 5.86
N TYR A 146 -17.89 11.09 5.23
CA TYR A 146 -17.16 10.00 5.89
C TYR A 146 -16.21 10.53 6.95
N LYS A 147 -16.22 9.88 8.11
CA LYS A 147 -15.45 10.31 9.29
C LYS A 147 -13.94 10.46 9.05
N LEU A 148 -13.39 9.71 8.11
CA LEU A 148 -11.96 9.72 7.78
C LEU A 148 -11.60 10.73 6.70
N THR A 149 -12.59 11.28 5.99
CA THR A 149 -12.38 12.29 4.96
C THR A 149 -12.23 13.66 5.60
N LYS A 150 -11.09 14.28 5.41
CA LYS A 150 -10.81 15.64 5.88
C LYS A 150 -11.16 16.69 4.83
N ARG A 151 -10.82 16.41 3.58
CA ARG A 151 -11.02 17.30 2.46
C ARG A 151 -11.22 16.49 1.19
N THR A 152 -12.03 16.98 0.31
CA THR A 152 -12.19 16.50 -1.06
C THR A 152 -11.92 17.66 -2.03
N THR A 153 -11.24 17.38 -3.12
CA THR A 153 -10.92 18.38 -4.15
C THR A 153 -11.15 17.76 -5.52
N SER A 154 -11.72 18.54 -6.43
CA SER A 154 -11.97 18.14 -7.81
C SER A 154 -11.94 19.35 -8.74
N ILE A 155 -12.12 19.13 -10.03
CA ILE A 155 -12.28 20.20 -11.01
C ILE A 155 -13.43 21.16 -10.66
N LEU A 156 -14.43 20.69 -9.89
CA LEU A 156 -15.57 21.52 -9.49
C LEU A 156 -15.15 22.74 -8.67
N ASP A 157 -14.15 22.59 -7.82
CA ASP A 157 -13.66 23.69 -6.98
C ASP A 157 -13.07 24.80 -7.87
N ILE A 158 -12.37 24.39 -8.93
CA ILE A 158 -11.76 25.30 -9.91
C ILE A 158 -12.85 25.98 -10.74
N LEU A 159 -13.80 25.21 -11.28
CA LEU A 159 -14.88 25.76 -12.10
C LEU A 159 -15.74 26.75 -11.34
N LYS A 160 -16.10 26.47 -10.08
CA LYS A 160 -16.87 27.38 -9.22
C LYS A 160 -16.12 28.67 -8.94
N TYR A 161 -14.81 28.53 -8.66
CA TYR A 161 -13.97 29.70 -8.43
C TYR A 161 -13.82 30.57 -9.67
N LEU A 162 -13.62 29.95 -10.84
CA LEU A 162 -13.58 30.67 -12.11
C LEU A 162 -14.89 31.36 -12.41
N ASN A 163 -16.04 30.67 -12.23
CA ASN A 163 -17.37 31.26 -12.44
C ASN A 163 -17.58 32.49 -11.56
N GLN A 164 -17.21 32.40 -10.28
CA GLN A 164 -17.27 33.54 -9.38
C GLN A 164 -16.36 34.69 -9.84
N THR A 165 -15.12 34.37 -10.21
CA THR A 165 -14.13 35.39 -10.62
C THR A 165 -14.55 36.11 -11.87
N LEU A 166 -15.08 35.40 -12.88
CA LEU A 166 -15.58 35.97 -14.13
C LEU A 166 -16.81 36.85 -13.92
N ASN A 167 -17.54 36.63 -12.83
CA ASN A 167 -18.69 37.44 -12.44
C ASN A 167 -18.33 38.46 -11.34
N ASN A 168 -17.19 39.13 -11.46
CA ASN A 168 -16.71 40.20 -10.58
C ASN A 168 -16.55 39.78 -9.09
N GLY A 169 -16.35 38.49 -8.81
CA GLY A 169 -16.18 37.98 -7.46
C GLY A 169 -17.48 37.81 -6.67
N ASP A 170 -18.62 37.94 -7.29
CA ASP A 170 -19.90 37.77 -6.62
C ASP A 170 -20.06 36.30 -6.14
N THR A 171 -20.30 36.14 -4.86
CA THR A 171 -20.44 34.84 -4.21
C THR A 171 -21.65 34.03 -4.69
N THR A 172 -22.65 34.67 -5.27
CA THR A 172 -23.82 33.99 -5.85
C THR A 172 -23.44 33.10 -7.05
N TYR A 173 -22.31 33.43 -7.70
CA TYR A 173 -21.78 32.68 -8.83
C TYR A 173 -20.76 31.60 -8.41
N TYR A 174 -20.56 31.35 -7.12
CA TYR A 174 -19.78 30.19 -6.66
C TYR A 174 -20.58 28.89 -6.81
N CYS A 175 -20.91 28.58 -8.05
CA CYS A 175 -21.72 27.41 -8.44
C CYS A 175 -21.24 26.84 -9.77
N ILE A 176 -21.70 25.63 -10.08
CA ILE A 176 -21.46 25.00 -11.39
C ILE A 176 -22.18 25.84 -12.47
N PRO A 177 -21.50 26.16 -13.58
CA PRO A 177 -22.14 26.84 -14.73
C PRO A 177 -23.36 26.08 -15.22
N LYS A 178 -24.31 26.82 -15.83
CA LYS A 178 -25.61 26.25 -16.21
C LYS A 178 -25.60 25.59 -17.57
N THR A 179 -24.70 26.02 -18.46
CA THR A 179 -24.62 25.51 -19.82
C THR A 179 -23.31 24.79 -20.08
N GLU A 180 -23.34 23.89 -21.06
CA GLU A 180 -22.16 23.13 -21.49
C GLU A 180 -21.09 24.05 -22.09
N GLU A 181 -21.52 25.08 -22.80
CA GLU A 181 -20.65 26.07 -23.43
C GLU A 181 -19.88 26.88 -22.37
N GLU A 182 -20.54 27.30 -21.29
CA GLU A 182 -19.88 28.00 -20.17
C GLU A 182 -18.84 27.08 -19.49
N VAL A 183 -19.19 25.82 -19.26
CA VAL A 183 -18.25 24.85 -18.69
C VAL A 183 -17.05 24.66 -19.61
N ALA A 184 -17.28 24.43 -20.90
CA ALA A 184 -16.23 24.24 -21.89
C ALA A 184 -15.28 25.45 -21.97
N GLN A 185 -15.81 26.67 -21.94
CA GLN A 185 -15.01 27.90 -21.92
C GLN A 185 -14.15 28.02 -20.65
N MET A 186 -14.69 27.65 -19.50
CA MET A 186 -13.96 27.71 -18.25
C MET A 186 -12.86 26.65 -18.18
N ILE A 187 -13.11 25.44 -18.68
CA ILE A 187 -12.09 24.39 -18.79
C ILE A 187 -10.97 24.88 -19.72
N LEU A 188 -11.32 25.38 -20.91
CA LEU A 188 -10.34 25.93 -21.86
C LEU A 188 -9.53 27.07 -21.26
N LEU A 189 -10.17 27.95 -20.49
CA LEU A 189 -9.47 29.04 -19.80
C LEU A 189 -8.47 28.49 -18.77
N TYR A 190 -8.86 27.48 -18.02
CA TYR A 190 -8.01 26.81 -17.05
C TYR A 190 -6.81 26.11 -17.71
N GLU A 191 -7.04 25.37 -18.79
CA GLU A 191 -6.01 24.70 -19.58
C GLU A 191 -4.98 25.70 -20.13
N ASN A 192 -5.44 26.83 -20.66
CA ASN A 192 -4.56 27.86 -21.19
C ASN A 192 -3.78 28.61 -20.09
N ALA A 193 -4.30 28.67 -18.88
CA ALA A 193 -3.66 29.35 -17.75
C ALA A 193 -2.70 28.46 -16.97
N GLY A 194 -2.97 27.16 -16.88
CA GLY A 194 -2.28 26.23 -15.97
C GLY A 194 -1.35 25.21 -16.64
N GLY A 195 -1.33 25.15 -17.97
CA GLY A 195 -0.51 24.14 -18.66
C GLY A 195 -0.92 22.71 -18.33
N THR A 196 0.04 21.85 -17.95
CA THR A 196 -0.18 20.42 -17.72
C THR A 196 -1.00 20.08 -16.46
N GLU A 197 -1.31 21.04 -15.61
CA GLU A 197 -2.09 20.79 -14.38
C GLU A 197 -3.57 20.48 -14.64
N SER A 198 -4.10 20.90 -15.79
CA SER A 198 -5.49 20.60 -16.19
C SER A 198 -5.70 19.09 -16.39
N GLU A 199 -4.72 18.39 -16.97
CA GLU A 199 -4.74 16.94 -17.19
C GLU A 199 -4.84 16.15 -15.88
N TYR A 200 -4.44 16.74 -14.78
CA TYR A 200 -4.57 16.11 -13.48
C TYR A 200 -6.03 15.89 -13.08
N TRP A 201 -6.93 16.80 -13.45
CA TRP A 201 -8.33 16.78 -13.06
C TRP A 201 -9.26 16.21 -14.11
N ILE A 202 -8.96 16.45 -15.38
CA ILE A 202 -9.75 16.06 -16.55
C ILE A 202 -8.81 15.54 -17.62
N ASP A 203 -9.14 14.42 -18.27
CA ASP A 203 -8.41 13.90 -19.41
C ASP A 203 -8.68 14.67 -20.70
N TYR A 204 -7.87 14.45 -21.74
CA TYR A 204 -8.00 15.12 -23.04
C TYR A 204 -9.31 14.82 -23.78
N ASP A 205 -9.89 13.67 -23.53
CA ASP A 205 -11.16 13.25 -24.14
C ASP A 205 -12.37 13.79 -23.38
N TYR A 206 -12.16 14.51 -22.26
CA TYR A 206 -13.18 15.03 -21.34
C TYR A 206 -14.17 13.95 -20.89
N ARG A 207 -13.64 12.77 -20.65
CA ARG A 207 -14.38 11.58 -20.27
C ARG A 207 -14.09 11.14 -18.83
N ARG A 208 -12.94 11.49 -18.29
CA ARG A 208 -12.53 11.11 -16.95
C ARG A 208 -12.42 12.31 -16.04
N LEU A 209 -13.04 12.21 -14.89
CA LEU A 209 -13.02 13.23 -13.84
C LEU A 209 -12.30 12.64 -12.62
N ARG A 210 -11.35 13.39 -12.07
CA ARG A 210 -10.64 12.98 -10.85
C ARG A 210 -11.20 13.72 -9.65
N LEU A 211 -11.40 12.96 -8.56
CA LEU A 211 -11.74 13.43 -7.23
C LEU A 211 -10.69 12.91 -6.26
N MET A 212 -10.03 13.81 -5.52
CA MET A 212 -9.01 13.50 -4.53
C MET A 212 -9.53 13.79 -3.13
#